data_c4c920dbdcfdb719847db13f89ce82a8
#
_entry.id   c4c920dbdcfdb719847db13f89ce82a8
#
_cell.length_a   1.000
_cell.length_b   1.000
_cell.length_c   1.000
_cell.angle_alpha   90.00
_cell.angle_beta   90.00
_cell.angle_gamma   90.00
#
_symmetry.space_group_name_H-M   'P 1'
#
loop_
_entity.id
_entity.type
_entity.pdbx_description
1 polymer ?
#
loop_
_entity_poly.entity_id
_entity_poly.type
_entity_poly.pdbx_seq_one_letter_code
_entity_poly.pdbx_strand_id
1 'polypeptide(L)'
;MSDPHAMQRLCGLMRKAVQDYEMISPGDKIMVGVSGGKDSVALTIGLAQLRRYLGFDYEVVAVTLDPQFDHQAVDYSPLAALFARYGVPYEVHRTEIGPIVFEYRQEKNPCSLCARLRRGALHTAAQELGCNKVALGHHLDDAVETFYMNLWREGRIGCFSPVTQLDRRGLTLIRPMLLATEHEVRCAVKEEDFPIVKSRCPADGVTVREQTKDFVRERCRTDHAFRQKTLHALQESGIDGWRPVHTGRTSNPSPKEGMHHADAEL
;
A
#
# COMPACT_ATOMS: atom_id res chain seq x y z
N MET A 1 -13.05 -6.66 -21.93
CA MET A 1 -13.37 -8.04 -21.55
C MET A 1 -13.15 -8.12 -20.04
N SER A 2 -14.12 -8.67 -19.30
CA SER A 2 -13.93 -8.97 -17.87
C SER A 2 -12.94 -10.14 -17.76
N ASP A 3 -12.06 -10.10 -16.80
CA ASP A 3 -11.09 -11.15 -16.54
C ASP A 3 -11.58 -11.98 -15.35
N PRO A 4 -12.12 -13.18 -15.57
CA PRO A 4 -12.84 -13.96 -14.56
C PRO A 4 -11.96 -14.49 -13.41
N HIS A 5 -10.69 -14.05 -13.35
CA HIS A 5 -9.72 -14.46 -12.32
C HIS A 5 -8.91 -13.26 -11.76
N ALA A 6 -9.40 -12.03 -11.96
CA ALA A 6 -8.64 -10.85 -11.56
C ALA A 6 -8.40 -10.79 -10.04
N MET A 7 -9.44 -11.08 -9.23
CA MET A 7 -9.29 -11.14 -7.77
C MET A 7 -8.36 -12.26 -7.32
N GLN A 8 -8.42 -13.41 -7.96
CA GLN A 8 -7.54 -14.54 -7.67
C GLN A 8 -6.07 -14.21 -7.98
N ARG A 9 -5.81 -13.51 -9.10
CA ARG A 9 -4.45 -13.03 -9.43
C ARG A 9 -3.96 -11.99 -8.43
N LEU A 10 -4.81 -11.03 -8.05
CA LEU A 10 -4.47 -10.05 -7.02
C LEU A 10 -4.07 -10.75 -5.72
N CYS A 11 -4.85 -11.73 -5.26
CA CYS A 11 -4.50 -12.54 -4.09
C CYS A 11 -3.17 -13.28 -4.25
N GLY A 12 -2.86 -13.78 -5.46
CA GLY A 12 -1.56 -14.41 -5.75
C GLY A 12 -0.38 -13.45 -5.58
N LEU A 13 -0.50 -12.22 -6.10
CA LEU A 13 0.51 -11.17 -5.94
C LEU A 13 0.64 -10.73 -4.48
N MET A 14 -0.49 -10.57 -3.78
CA MET A 14 -0.49 -10.24 -2.35
C MET A 14 0.18 -11.33 -1.52
N ARG A 15 -0.13 -12.61 -1.78
CA ARG A 15 0.53 -13.74 -1.12
C ARG A 15 2.03 -13.70 -1.33
N LYS A 16 2.47 -13.46 -2.56
CA LYS A 16 3.89 -13.34 -2.89
C LYS A 16 4.54 -12.20 -2.09
N ALA A 17 3.93 -11.00 -2.05
CA ALA A 17 4.45 -9.88 -1.28
C ALA A 17 4.53 -10.19 0.23
N VAL A 18 3.47 -10.81 0.79
CA VAL A 18 3.43 -11.22 2.19
C VAL A 18 4.56 -12.18 2.53
N GLN A 19 4.85 -13.14 1.65
CA GLN A 19 5.93 -14.12 1.84
C GLN A 19 7.31 -13.49 1.61
N ASP A 20 7.51 -12.75 0.51
CA ASP A 20 8.79 -12.13 0.16
C ASP A 20 9.30 -11.16 1.25
N TYR A 21 8.39 -10.49 1.95
CA TYR A 21 8.72 -9.46 2.96
C TYR A 21 8.28 -9.83 4.39
N GLU A 22 7.90 -11.08 4.64
CA GLU A 22 7.49 -11.58 5.97
C GLU A 22 6.46 -10.66 6.67
N MET A 23 5.45 -10.21 5.89
CA MET A 23 4.52 -9.18 6.36
C MET A 23 3.55 -9.67 7.43
N ILE A 24 3.20 -10.97 7.44
CA ILE A 24 2.18 -11.54 8.31
C ILE A 24 2.74 -12.79 8.99
N SER A 25 2.50 -12.89 10.29
CA SER A 25 2.87 -14.02 11.13
C SER A 25 1.64 -14.67 11.77
N PRO A 26 1.73 -15.94 12.24
CA PRO A 26 0.65 -16.57 12.97
C PRO A 26 0.21 -15.74 14.19
N GLY A 27 -1.09 -15.59 14.37
CA GLY A 27 -1.69 -14.84 15.47
C GLY A 27 -1.69 -13.31 15.32
N ASP A 28 -1.23 -12.77 14.19
CA ASP A 28 -1.33 -11.32 13.93
C ASP A 28 -2.79 -10.85 13.88
N LYS A 29 -3.03 -9.65 14.40
CA LYS A 29 -4.28 -8.92 14.24
C LYS A 29 -4.03 -7.68 13.43
N ILE A 30 -4.56 -7.65 12.20
CA ILE A 30 -4.27 -6.66 11.17
C ILE A 30 -5.44 -5.71 11.02
N MET A 31 -5.20 -4.43 11.23
CA MET A 31 -6.18 -3.39 10.89
C MET A 31 -5.94 -2.91 9.46
N VAL A 32 -6.98 -2.85 8.65
CA VAL A 32 -6.96 -2.22 7.33
C VAL A 32 -7.54 -0.82 7.42
N GLY A 33 -6.77 0.20 7.04
CA GLY A 33 -7.29 1.56 6.90
C GLY A 33 -8.09 1.69 5.61
N VAL A 34 -9.42 1.76 5.73
CA VAL A 34 -10.35 1.80 4.60
C VAL A 34 -10.71 3.26 4.27
N SER A 35 -10.27 3.74 3.11
CA SER A 35 -10.65 5.07 2.60
C SER A 35 -11.97 5.09 1.83
N GLY A 36 -12.57 3.92 1.57
CA GLY A 36 -13.70 3.75 0.68
C GLY A 36 -13.32 3.59 -0.80
N GLY A 37 -12.08 3.92 -1.17
CA GLY A 37 -11.58 3.74 -2.53
C GLY A 37 -11.22 2.29 -2.87
N LYS A 38 -11.13 2.01 -4.18
CA LYS A 38 -10.88 0.70 -4.77
C LYS A 38 -9.73 -0.08 -4.10
N ASP A 39 -8.61 0.61 -3.80
CA ASP A 39 -7.40 -0.02 -3.30
C ASP A 39 -7.59 -0.55 -1.88
N SER A 40 -8.22 0.23 -1.00
CA SER A 40 -8.48 -0.19 0.38
C SER A 40 -9.54 -1.28 0.47
N VAL A 41 -10.54 -1.27 -0.41
CA VAL A 41 -11.55 -2.33 -0.49
C VAL A 41 -10.92 -3.63 -0.99
N ALA A 42 -10.17 -3.58 -2.09
CA ALA A 42 -9.46 -4.74 -2.64
C ALA A 42 -8.47 -5.34 -1.63
N LEU A 43 -7.71 -4.49 -0.91
CA LEU A 43 -6.81 -4.93 0.15
C LEU A 43 -7.53 -5.69 1.25
N THR A 44 -8.66 -5.16 1.72
CA THR A 44 -9.45 -5.78 2.81
C THR A 44 -9.93 -7.16 2.41
N ILE A 45 -10.55 -7.28 1.23
CA ILE A 45 -11.06 -8.55 0.74
C ILE A 45 -9.91 -9.51 0.41
N GLY A 46 -8.82 -9.02 -0.19
CA GLY A 46 -7.63 -9.82 -0.47
C GLY A 46 -7.04 -10.43 0.80
N LEU A 47 -6.88 -9.65 1.87
CA LEU A 47 -6.42 -10.16 3.17
C LEU A 47 -7.41 -11.17 3.79
N ALA A 48 -8.71 -10.94 3.67
CA ALA A 48 -9.70 -11.91 4.15
C ALA A 48 -9.62 -13.24 3.39
N GLN A 49 -9.41 -13.22 2.08
CA GLN A 49 -9.27 -14.42 1.26
C GLN A 49 -7.95 -15.16 1.51
N LEU A 50 -6.85 -14.42 1.74
CA LEU A 50 -5.53 -15.00 1.97
C LEU A 50 -5.45 -15.89 3.22
N ARG A 51 -6.35 -15.76 4.19
CA ARG A 51 -6.47 -16.68 5.35
C ARG A 51 -6.48 -18.15 4.93
N ARG A 52 -7.06 -18.46 3.76
CA ARG A 52 -7.18 -19.84 3.24
C ARG A 52 -5.87 -20.38 2.64
N TYR A 53 -4.90 -19.51 2.36
CA TYR A 53 -3.72 -19.86 1.55
C TYR A 53 -2.38 -19.70 2.28
N LEU A 54 -2.36 -19.04 3.45
CA LEU A 54 -1.11 -18.83 4.19
C LEU A 54 -0.78 -19.99 5.15
N GLY A 55 -1.74 -20.86 5.44
CA GLY A 55 -1.51 -22.04 6.27
C GLY A 55 -1.41 -21.77 7.78
N PHE A 56 -1.76 -20.55 8.20
CA PHE A 56 -1.85 -20.14 9.60
C PHE A 56 -2.95 -19.10 9.80
N ASP A 57 -3.41 -18.95 11.05
CA ASP A 57 -4.47 -18.04 11.40
C ASP A 57 -3.96 -16.64 11.70
N TYR A 58 -4.72 -15.63 11.29
CA TYR A 58 -4.60 -14.23 11.64
C TYR A 58 -5.96 -13.53 11.55
N GLU A 59 -6.09 -12.41 12.23
CA GLU A 59 -7.33 -11.62 12.22
C GLU A 59 -7.19 -10.40 11.31
N VAL A 60 -8.31 -10.02 10.69
CA VAL A 60 -8.42 -8.78 9.90
C VAL A 60 -9.61 -8.00 10.42
N VAL A 61 -9.41 -6.72 10.70
CA VAL A 61 -10.45 -5.75 11.00
C VAL A 61 -10.31 -4.55 10.06
N ALA A 62 -11.42 -4.02 9.58
CA ALA A 62 -11.46 -2.87 8.70
C ALA A 62 -11.92 -1.63 9.47
N VAL A 63 -11.24 -0.49 9.27
CA VAL A 63 -11.60 0.78 9.92
C VAL A 63 -11.60 1.90 8.90
N THR A 64 -12.71 2.63 8.82
CA THR A 64 -12.79 3.90 8.10
C THR A 64 -12.66 5.06 9.09
N LEU A 65 -11.71 5.95 8.84
CA LEU A 65 -11.70 7.26 9.49
C LEU A 65 -12.53 8.22 8.64
N ASP A 66 -13.72 8.56 9.12
CA ASP A 66 -14.56 9.59 8.47
C ASP A 66 -14.07 10.97 8.92
N PRO A 67 -13.46 11.76 8.01
CA PRO A 67 -12.93 13.08 8.37
C PRO A 67 -14.02 14.15 8.49
N GLN A 68 -15.29 13.82 8.22
CA GLN A 68 -16.43 14.73 8.26
C GLN A 68 -16.23 16.01 7.41
N PHE A 69 -15.76 15.85 6.17
CA PHE A 69 -15.71 16.98 5.24
C PHE A 69 -17.13 17.52 5.01
N ASP A 70 -17.26 18.83 5.04
CA ASP A 70 -18.54 19.56 4.84
C ASP A 70 -19.65 19.20 5.85
N HIS A 71 -19.30 18.65 7.02
CA HIS A 71 -20.26 18.22 8.07
C HIS A 71 -21.37 17.28 7.57
N GLN A 72 -21.22 16.69 6.38
CA GLN A 72 -22.20 15.77 5.82
C GLN A 72 -21.86 14.33 6.15
N ALA A 73 -22.85 13.55 6.56
CA ALA A 73 -22.70 12.12 6.76
C ALA A 73 -22.42 11.41 5.44
N VAL A 74 -21.45 10.50 5.46
CA VAL A 74 -21.16 9.58 4.37
C VAL A 74 -21.81 8.25 4.68
N ASP A 75 -22.49 7.65 3.71
CA ASP A 75 -23.07 6.32 3.85
C ASP A 75 -21.99 5.25 3.56
N TYR A 76 -21.59 4.54 4.60
CA TYR A 76 -20.64 3.41 4.52
C TYR A 76 -21.35 2.05 4.62
N SER A 77 -22.69 2.01 4.63
CA SER A 77 -23.45 0.75 4.74
C SER A 77 -23.14 -0.25 3.61
N PRO A 78 -22.86 0.15 2.34
CA PRO A 78 -22.47 -0.80 1.31
C PRO A 78 -21.14 -1.51 1.61
N LEU A 79 -20.17 -0.79 2.23
CA LEU A 79 -18.91 -1.39 2.66
C LEU A 79 -19.11 -2.32 3.85
N ALA A 80 -19.95 -1.93 4.81
CA ALA A 80 -20.27 -2.79 5.96
C ALA A 80 -20.89 -4.13 5.50
N ALA A 81 -21.85 -4.08 4.59
CA ALA A 81 -22.48 -5.25 4.02
C ALA A 81 -21.46 -6.13 3.25
N LEU A 82 -20.57 -5.51 2.46
CA LEU A 82 -19.51 -6.23 1.76
C LEU A 82 -18.59 -6.95 2.75
N PHE A 83 -18.03 -6.25 3.73
CA PHE A 83 -17.05 -6.82 4.65
C PHE A 83 -17.65 -7.90 5.54
N ALA A 84 -18.92 -7.78 5.93
CA ALA A 84 -19.65 -8.83 6.65
C ALA A 84 -19.73 -10.13 5.86
N ARG A 85 -19.92 -10.09 4.52
CA ARG A 85 -19.92 -11.28 3.65
C ARG A 85 -18.59 -12.03 3.67
N TYR A 86 -17.47 -11.33 3.94
CA TYR A 86 -16.13 -11.92 4.01
C TYR A 86 -15.66 -12.18 5.46
N GLY A 87 -16.56 -11.99 6.44
CA GLY A 87 -16.24 -12.20 7.85
C GLY A 87 -15.18 -11.24 8.39
N VAL A 88 -15.20 -9.99 7.91
CA VAL A 88 -14.30 -8.91 8.36
C VAL A 88 -15.11 -7.93 9.22
N PRO A 89 -14.82 -7.81 10.53
CA PRO A 89 -15.38 -6.75 11.37
C PRO A 89 -15.06 -5.37 10.79
N TYR A 90 -16.02 -4.46 10.84
CA TYR A 90 -15.87 -3.13 10.25
C TYR A 90 -16.37 -2.03 11.17
N GLU A 91 -15.56 -1.02 11.35
CA GLU A 91 -15.89 0.15 12.17
C GLU A 91 -15.70 1.46 11.40
N VAL A 92 -16.53 2.45 11.71
CA VAL A 92 -16.42 3.81 11.19
C VAL A 92 -16.17 4.76 12.35
N HIS A 93 -14.97 5.32 12.40
CA HIS A 93 -14.56 6.29 13.41
C HIS A 93 -14.71 7.70 12.83
N ARG A 94 -15.67 8.45 13.33
CA ARG A 94 -15.86 9.87 12.98
C ARG A 94 -14.80 10.70 13.65
N THR A 95 -14.20 11.64 12.91
CA THR A 95 -13.11 12.48 13.38
C THR A 95 -13.34 13.94 13.00
N GLU A 96 -12.78 14.86 13.77
CA GLU A 96 -12.80 16.31 13.47
C GLU A 96 -11.68 16.74 12.49
N ILE A 97 -11.12 15.80 11.70
CA ILE A 97 -9.97 16.10 10.84
C ILE A 97 -10.33 17.09 9.73
N GLY A 98 -11.51 16.95 9.12
CA GLY A 98 -11.98 17.87 8.09
C GLY A 98 -12.10 19.31 8.61
N PRO A 99 -12.91 19.57 9.63
CA PRO A 99 -13.01 20.87 10.29
C PRO A 99 -11.66 21.43 10.74
N ILE A 100 -10.82 20.62 11.40
CA ILE A 100 -9.49 21.08 11.87
C ILE A 100 -8.65 21.56 10.69
N VAL A 101 -8.61 20.82 9.58
CA VAL A 101 -7.72 21.13 8.46
C VAL A 101 -8.22 22.28 7.61
N PHE A 102 -9.52 22.32 7.31
CA PHE A 102 -10.08 23.24 6.31
C PHE A 102 -10.75 24.48 6.90
N GLU A 103 -11.22 24.41 8.16
CA GLU A 103 -11.93 25.52 8.77
C GLU A 103 -11.07 26.24 9.83
N TYR A 104 -10.46 25.49 10.77
CA TYR A 104 -9.73 26.09 11.89
C TYR A 104 -8.29 26.46 11.56
N ARG A 105 -7.55 25.59 10.87
CA ARG A 105 -6.11 25.78 10.65
C ARG A 105 -5.77 26.53 9.37
N GLN A 106 -6.57 26.37 8.30
CA GLN A 106 -6.43 27.02 7.00
C GLN A 106 -4.96 27.10 6.51
N GLU A 107 -4.22 25.99 6.67
CA GLU A 107 -2.79 25.97 6.32
C GLU A 107 -2.60 26.03 4.81
N LYS A 108 -1.45 26.57 4.37
CA LYS A 108 -1.06 26.62 2.94
C LYS A 108 -0.99 25.24 2.28
N ASN A 109 -0.69 24.19 3.06
CA ASN A 109 -0.65 22.80 2.60
C ASN A 109 -1.57 21.92 3.47
N PRO A 110 -2.89 21.96 3.23
CA PRO A 110 -3.86 21.22 4.04
C PRO A 110 -3.66 19.70 3.93
N CYS A 111 -3.19 19.20 2.78
CA CYS A 111 -2.96 17.77 2.57
C CYS A 111 -1.90 17.18 3.52
N SER A 112 -0.83 17.92 3.81
CA SER A 112 0.22 17.48 4.73
C SER A 112 -0.31 17.33 6.16
N LEU A 113 -1.08 18.32 6.65
CA LEU A 113 -1.69 18.27 7.97
C LEU A 113 -2.72 17.15 8.06
N CYS A 114 -3.61 17.03 7.06
CA CYS A 114 -4.61 15.97 6.96
C CYS A 114 -3.95 14.58 7.02
N ALA A 115 -2.91 14.34 6.22
CA ALA A 115 -2.20 13.06 6.21
C ALA A 115 -1.58 12.73 7.57
N ARG A 116 -1.01 13.73 8.28
CA ARG A 116 -0.44 13.56 9.61
C ARG A 116 -1.50 13.21 10.65
N LEU A 117 -2.62 13.92 10.66
CA LEU A 117 -3.73 13.68 11.60
C LEU A 117 -4.38 12.32 11.34
N ARG A 118 -4.66 11.98 10.07
CA ARG A 118 -5.22 10.67 9.70
C ARG A 118 -4.31 9.51 10.10
N ARG A 119 -3.00 9.67 9.90
CA ARG A 119 -2.02 8.66 10.33
C ARG A 119 -2.05 8.48 11.84
N GLY A 120 -2.07 9.58 12.61
CA GLY A 120 -2.17 9.53 14.07
C GLY A 120 -3.43 8.81 14.54
N ALA A 121 -4.59 9.19 14.01
CA ALA A 121 -5.88 8.59 14.35
C ALA A 121 -5.95 7.09 13.96
N LEU A 122 -5.37 6.73 12.80
CA LEU A 122 -5.31 5.33 12.36
C LEU A 122 -4.49 4.46 13.32
N HIS A 123 -3.32 4.97 13.77
CA HIS A 123 -2.50 4.25 14.74
C HIS A 123 -3.19 4.11 16.10
N THR A 124 -3.90 5.14 16.56
CA THR A 124 -4.67 5.09 17.81
C THR A 124 -5.78 4.04 17.71
N ALA A 125 -6.57 4.06 16.64
CA ALA A 125 -7.61 3.05 16.42
C ALA A 125 -7.05 1.61 16.40
N ALA A 126 -5.88 1.41 15.76
CA ALA A 126 -5.22 0.10 15.75
C ALA A 126 -4.84 -0.38 17.15
N GLN A 127 -4.30 0.53 17.99
CA GLN A 127 -3.97 0.20 19.39
C GLN A 127 -5.20 -0.11 20.24
N GLU A 128 -6.27 0.68 20.10
CA GLU A 128 -7.53 0.49 20.81
C GLU A 128 -8.19 -0.85 20.46
N LEU A 129 -8.07 -1.28 19.20
CA LEU A 129 -8.57 -2.57 18.72
C LEU A 129 -7.62 -3.73 19.03
N GLY A 130 -6.50 -3.51 19.70
CA GLY A 130 -5.50 -4.53 19.99
C GLY A 130 -4.81 -5.10 18.76
N CYS A 131 -4.74 -4.35 17.67
CA CYS A 131 -4.03 -4.74 16.46
C CYS A 131 -2.53 -4.49 16.61
N ASN A 132 -1.71 -5.41 16.11
CA ASN A 132 -0.26 -5.24 16.06
C ASN A 132 0.23 -4.84 14.66
N LYS A 133 -0.64 -4.92 13.65
CA LYS A 133 -0.31 -4.51 12.28
C LYS A 133 -1.37 -3.60 11.68
N VAL A 134 -0.92 -2.71 10.79
CA VAL A 134 -1.78 -1.85 9.97
C VAL A 134 -1.43 -2.06 8.51
N ALA A 135 -2.40 -2.51 7.73
CA ALA A 135 -2.25 -2.71 6.29
C ALA A 135 -2.70 -1.47 5.51
N LEU A 136 -1.87 -1.06 4.55
CA LEU A 136 -2.09 0.10 3.69
C LEU A 136 -2.21 -0.32 2.23
N GLY A 137 -3.14 0.29 1.50
CA GLY A 137 -3.48 -0.05 0.11
C GLY A 137 -2.53 0.48 -0.96
N HIS A 138 -1.23 0.61 -0.66
CA HIS A 138 -0.23 0.99 -1.66
C HIS A 138 0.05 -0.17 -2.62
N HIS A 139 0.13 0.13 -3.90
CA HIS A 139 0.41 -0.82 -4.97
C HIS A 139 1.71 -0.46 -5.73
N LEU A 140 2.09 -1.24 -6.74
CA LEU A 140 3.34 -1.07 -7.47
C LEU A 140 3.47 0.32 -8.13
N ASP A 141 2.38 0.83 -8.72
CA ASP A 141 2.41 2.16 -9.32
C ASP A 141 2.71 3.25 -8.30
N ASP A 142 2.18 3.14 -7.06
CA ASP A 142 2.51 4.05 -5.96
C ASP A 142 4.00 4.04 -5.61
N ALA A 143 4.62 2.86 -5.63
CA ALA A 143 6.04 2.72 -5.35
C ALA A 143 6.89 3.37 -6.45
N VAL A 144 6.55 3.11 -7.71
CA VAL A 144 7.22 3.70 -8.88
C VAL A 144 7.07 5.23 -8.85
N GLU A 145 5.86 5.74 -8.66
CA GLU A 145 5.59 7.18 -8.57
C GLU A 145 6.37 7.82 -7.40
N THR A 146 6.38 7.18 -6.23
CA THR A 146 7.09 7.71 -5.06
C THR A 146 8.60 7.72 -5.28
N PHE A 147 9.17 6.69 -5.89
CA PHE A 147 10.58 6.62 -6.21
C PHE A 147 10.99 7.77 -7.14
N TYR A 148 10.27 7.98 -8.25
CA TYR A 148 10.59 9.06 -9.20
C TYR A 148 10.31 10.44 -8.63
N MET A 149 9.26 10.60 -7.83
CA MET A 149 8.98 11.85 -7.13
C MET A 149 10.12 12.23 -6.18
N ASN A 150 10.62 11.29 -5.38
CA ASN A 150 11.76 11.52 -4.50
C ASN A 150 13.04 11.84 -5.29
N LEU A 151 13.29 11.13 -6.39
CA LEU A 151 14.48 11.33 -7.21
C LEU A 151 14.53 12.74 -7.82
N TRP A 152 13.43 13.23 -8.38
CA TRP A 152 13.43 14.50 -9.09
C TRP A 152 13.20 15.71 -8.21
N ARG A 153 12.39 15.59 -7.18
CA ARG A 153 12.00 16.74 -6.36
C ARG A 153 12.83 16.86 -5.11
N GLU A 154 13.14 15.72 -4.51
CA GLU A 154 13.88 15.70 -3.26
C GLU A 154 15.39 15.44 -3.48
N GLY A 155 15.82 15.14 -4.72
CA GLY A 155 17.18 14.72 -5.00
C GLY A 155 17.62 13.48 -4.22
N ARG A 156 16.66 12.63 -3.85
CA ARG A 156 16.87 11.49 -2.95
C ARG A 156 16.48 10.18 -3.62
N ILE A 157 17.39 9.21 -3.54
CA ILE A 157 17.08 7.81 -3.90
C ILE A 157 16.37 7.19 -2.70
N GLY A 158 15.10 6.79 -2.87
CA GLY A 158 14.32 6.19 -1.79
C GLY A 158 12.86 6.01 -2.17
N CYS A 159 12.17 5.14 -1.40
CA CYS A 159 10.77 4.86 -1.53
C CYS A 159 10.17 4.63 -0.12
N PHE A 160 8.88 4.42 0.00
CA PHE A 160 8.33 3.88 1.24
C PHE A 160 8.71 2.40 1.38
N SER A 161 8.91 1.93 2.62
CA SER A 161 9.30 0.53 2.87
C SER A 161 8.11 -0.43 2.68
N PRO A 162 8.34 -1.68 2.21
CA PRO A 162 7.34 -2.76 2.23
C PRO A 162 6.75 -3.01 3.61
N VAL A 163 7.62 -3.04 4.62
CA VAL A 163 7.30 -3.18 6.04
C VAL A 163 7.95 -2.04 6.81
N THR A 164 7.21 -1.36 7.69
CA THR A 164 7.72 -0.27 8.51
C THR A 164 7.40 -0.53 9.97
N GLN A 165 8.43 -0.70 10.80
CA GLN A 165 8.26 -0.81 12.24
C GLN A 165 8.03 0.57 12.86
N LEU A 166 7.05 0.66 13.76
CA LEU A 166 6.73 1.86 14.54
C LEU A 166 6.98 1.56 16.03
N ASP A 167 8.25 1.44 16.40
CA ASP A 167 8.69 0.96 17.72
C ASP A 167 8.01 1.68 18.88
N ARG A 168 7.87 3.01 18.80
CA ARG A 168 7.21 3.81 19.84
C ARG A 168 5.74 3.49 20.04
N ARG A 169 5.10 2.81 19.09
CA ARG A 169 3.66 2.47 19.11
C ARG A 169 3.40 0.97 19.18
N GLY A 170 4.42 0.14 19.05
CA GLY A 170 4.28 -1.31 18.98
C GLY A 170 3.48 -1.78 17.75
N LEU A 171 3.50 -1.00 16.67
CA LEU A 171 2.75 -1.30 15.44
C LEU A 171 3.69 -1.54 14.27
N THR A 172 3.30 -2.41 13.36
CA THR A 172 3.97 -2.62 12.09
C THR A 172 3.06 -2.22 10.93
N LEU A 173 3.52 -1.33 10.06
CA LEU A 173 2.82 -1.03 8.81
C LEU A 173 3.24 -2.03 7.73
N ILE A 174 2.28 -2.60 7.03
CA ILE A 174 2.50 -3.54 5.93
C ILE A 174 1.79 -3.08 4.65
N ARG A 175 2.30 -3.50 3.49
CA ARG A 175 1.77 -3.11 2.17
C ARG A 175 1.62 -4.33 1.26
N PRO A 176 0.61 -5.17 1.49
CA PRO A 176 0.49 -6.47 0.79
C PRO A 176 0.29 -6.37 -0.72
N MET A 177 -0.16 -5.23 -1.26
CA MET A 177 -0.41 -5.06 -2.69
C MET A 177 0.78 -4.52 -3.49
N LEU A 178 1.99 -4.42 -2.89
CA LEU A 178 3.19 -3.83 -3.52
C LEU A 178 3.59 -4.42 -4.86
N LEU A 179 3.26 -5.67 -5.12
CA LEU A 179 3.60 -6.35 -6.36
C LEU A 179 2.47 -6.28 -7.41
N ALA A 180 1.29 -5.79 -7.02
CA ALA A 180 0.16 -5.59 -7.91
C ALA A 180 0.20 -4.20 -8.55
N THR A 181 -0.16 -4.10 -9.82
CA THR A 181 -0.36 -2.83 -10.51
C THR A 181 -1.74 -2.24 -10.19
N GLU A 182 -1.89 -0.92 -10.36
CA GLU A 182 -3.21 -0.26 -10.26
C GLU A 182 -4.24 -0.89 -11.21
N HIS A 183 -3.79 -1.36 -12.36
CA HIS A 183 -4.65 -2.04 -13.33
C HIS A 183 -5.22 -3.35 -12.78
N GLU A 184 -4.39 -4.19 -12.16
CA GLU A 184 -4.82 -5.46 -11.56
C GLU A 184 -5.79 -5.23 -10.40
N VAL A 185 -5.55 -4.23 -9.54
CA VAL A 185 -6.49 -3.85 -8.49
C VAL A 185 -7.82 -3.39 -9.06
N ARG A 186 -7.80 -2.57 -10.12
CA ARG A 186 -9.02 -2.08 -10.79
C ARG A 186 -9.79 -3.22 -11.43
N CYS A 187 -9.12 -4.16 -12.08
CA CYS A 187 -9.77 -5.35 -12.67
C CYS A 187 -10.44 -6.20 -11.60
N ALA A 188 -9.77 -6.45 -10.46
CA ALA A 188 -10.33 -7.23 -9.36
C ALA A 188 -11.60 -6.59 -8.77
N VAL A 189 -11.57 -5.27 -8.51
CA VAL A 189 -12.73 -4.53 -7.98
C VAL A 189 -13.88 -4.53 -8.96
N LYS A 190 -13.60 -4.37 -10.25
CA LYS A 190 -14.63 -4.35 -11.31
C LYS A 190 -15.26 -5.72 -11.53
N GLU A 191 -14.48 -6.80 -11.49
CA GLU A 191 -14.98 -8.18 -11.65
C GLU A 191 -15.98 -8.52 -10.57
N GLU A 192 -15.66 -8.18 -9.32
CA GLU A 192 -16.45 -8.50 -8.14
C GLU A 192 -17.56 -7.47 -7.85
N ASP A 193 -17.65 -6.42 -8.66
CA ASP A 193 -18.60 -5.31 -8.49
C ASP A 193 -18.58 -4.73 -7.06
N PHE A 194 -17.39 -4.52 -6.50
CA PHE A 194 -17.26 -4.01 -5.15
C PHE A 194 -17.74 -2.56 -5.04
N PRO A 195 -18.53 -2.23 -4.02
CA PRO A 195 -18.95 -0.87 -3.79
C PRO A 195 -17.78 0.05 -3.46
N ILE A 196 -17.78 1.24 -4.05
CA ILE A 196 -16.78 2.28 -3.83
C ILE A 196 -17.45 3.53 -3.27
N VAL A 197 -16.95 4.00 -2.15
CA VAL A 197 -17.38 5.26 -1.54
C VAL A 197 -16.40 6.36 -1.95
N LYS A 198 -16.89 7.36 -2.69
CA LYS A 198 -16.05 8.47 -3.17
C LYS A 198 -15.64 9.39 -2.03
N SER A 199 -14.39 9.82 -2.06
CA SER A 199 -13.89 10.86 -1.17
C SER A 199 -14.64 12.19 -1.43
N ARG A 200 -14.94 12.92 -0.36
CA ARG A 200 -15.47 14.29 -0.41
C ARG A 200 -14.40 15.34 -0.09
N CYS A 201 -13.12 14.98 -0.19
CA CYS A 201 -12.03 15.89 0.11
C CYS A 201 -12.04 17.10 -0.85
N PRO A 202 -12.08 18.36 -0.34
CA PRO A 202 -12.07 19.55 -1.18
C PRO A 202 -10.79 19.71 -2.00
N ALA A 203 -9.69 19.08 -1.57
CA ALA A 203 -8.37 19.14 -2.22
C ALA A 203 -8.10 17.92 -3.12
N ASP A 204 -9.10 17.10 -3.43
CA ASP A 204 -8.93 15.92 -4.28
C ASP A 204 -8.63 16.31 -5.73
N GLY A 205 -7.63 15.66 -6.35
CA GLY A 205 -7.29 15.83 -7.77
C GLY A 205 -6.29 16.95 -8.09
N VAL A 206 -5.82 17.74 -7.13
CA VAL A 206 -4.84 18.83 -7.38
C VAL A 206 -3.54 18.56 -6.60
N THR A 207 -2.74 17.62 -7.05
CA THR A 207 -1.49 17.29 -6.34
C THR A 207 -0.28 17.21 -7.26
N VAL A 208 0.88 17.52 -6.67
CA VAL A 208 2.22 17.33 -7.28
C VAL A 208 2.44 15.89 -7.76
N ARG A 209 1.78 14.93 -7.14
CA ARG A 209 1.83 13.51 -7.50
C ARG A 209 1.26 13.25 -8.90
N GLU A 210 0.29 14.06 -9.35
CA GLU A 210 -0.33 13.86 -10.68
C GLU A 210 0.69 14.03 -11.82
N GLN A 211 1.61 14.99 -11.71
CA GLN A 211 2.68 15.18 -12.72
C GLN A 211 3.62 13.96 -12.81
N THR A 212 3.96 13.36 -11.65
CA THR A 212 4.79 12.14 -11.64
C THR A 212 4.02 10.95 -12.21
N LYS A 213 2.73 10.88 -11.93
CA LYS A 213 1.84 9.86 -12.49
C LYS A 213 1.76 9.93 -14.02
N ASP A 214 1.65 11.13 -14.57
CA ASP A 214 1.66 11.34 -16.04
C ASP A 214 2.99 10.92 -16.67
N PHE A 215 4.12 11.27 -16.04
CA PHE A 215 5.42 10.80 -16.51
C PHE A 215 5.53 9.28 -16.49
N VAL A 216 5.17 8.62 -15.38
CA VAL A 216 5.21 7.14 -15.27
C VAL A 216 4.31 6.52 -16.33
N ARG A 217 3.12 7.09 -16.54
CA ARG A 217 2.18 6.63 -17.57
C ARG A 217 2.79 6.72 -18.97
N GLU A 218 3.45 7.85 -19.29
CA GLU A 218 4.10 8.04 -20.57
C GLU A 218 5.27 7.07 -20.79
N ARG A 219 6.12 6.87 -19.76
CA ARG A 219 7.20 5.87 -19.82
C ARG A 219 6.67 4.46 -20.06
N CYS A 220 5.58 4.09 -19.40
CA CYS A 220 4.97 2.77 -19.56
C CYS A 220 4.34 2.55 -20.97
N ARG A 221 4.01 3.60 -21.70
CA ARG A 221 3.57 3.50 -23.11
C ARG A 221 4.72 3.11 -24.05
N THR A 222 5.90 3.61 -23.79
CA THR A 222 7.10 3.38 -24.61
C THR A 222 7.90 2.14 -24.14
N ASP A 223 7.84 1.81 -22.85
CA ASP A 223 8.50 0.64 -22.26
C ASP A 223 7.53 -0.06 -21.31
N HIS A 224 6.89 -1.11 -21.79
CA HIS A 224 5.93 -1.90 -20.99
C HIS A 224 6.56 -2.54 -19.75
N ALA A 225 7.87 -2.74 -19.73
CA ALA A 225 8.62 -3.29 -18.59
C ALA A 225 9.06 -2.22 -17.59
N PHE A 226 8.76 -0.94 -17.81
CA PHE A 226 9.26 0.17 -16.99
C PHE A 226 9.00 0.00 -15.50
N ARG A 227 7.77 -0.38 -15.10
CA ARG A 227 7.41 -0.65 -13.70
C ARG A 227 8.22 -1.80 -13.13
N GLN A 228 8.37 -2.88 -13.88
CA GLN A 228 9.09 -4.08 -13.43
C GLN A 228 10.58 -3.81 -13.33
N LYS A 229 11.16 -3.03 -14.23
CA LYS A 229 12.56 -2.60 -14.14
C LYS A 229 12.79 -1.74 -12.89
N THR A 230 11.84 -0.82 -12.58
CA THR A 230 11.93 0.00 -11.36
C THR A 230 11.79 -0.86 -10.11
N LEU A 231 10.83 -1.79 -10.07
CA LEU A 231 10.69 -2.75 -8.97
C LEU A 231 11.97 -3.56 -8.77
N HIS A 232 12.52 -4.10 -9.84
CA HIS A 232 13.78 -4.85 -9.80
C HIS A 232 14.93 -4.01 -9.24
N ALA A 233 15.06 -2.75 -9.69
CA ALA A 233 16.09 -1.85 -9.16
C ALA A 233 15.91 -1.56 -7.66
N LEU A 234 14.67 -1.37 -7.19
CA LEU A 234 14.38 -1.23 -5.76
C LEU A 234 14.77 -2.48 -4.97
N GLN A 235 14.43 -3.66 -5.47
CA GLN A 235 14.72 -4.95 -4.83
C GLN A 235 16.22 -5.27 -4.80
N GLU A 236 16.94 -5.05 -5.89
CA GLU A 236 18.39 -5.28 -5.96
C GLU A 236 19.17 -4.30 -5.09
N SER A 237 18.77 -3.02 -5.07
CA SER A 237 19.42 -2.03 -4.21
C SER A 237 19.19 -2.29 -2.71
N GLY A 238 18.05 -2.88 -2.35
CA GLY A 238 17.64 -3.12 -0.98
C GLY A 238 17.36 -1.86 -0.17
N ILE A 239 17.27 -0.68 -0.83
CA ILE A 239 16.93 0.57 -0.15
C ILE A 239 15.58 0.46 0.55
N ASP A 240 15.45 1.11 1.69
CA ASP A 240 14.20 1.15 2.47
C ASP A 240 13.54 -0.22 2.70
N GLY A 241 14.34 -1.31 2.75
CA GLY A 241 13.84 -2.66 3.01
C GLY A 241 13.20 -3.35 1.81
N TRP A 242 13.43 -2.89 0.59
CA TRP A 242 12.86 -3.47 -0.63
C TRP A 242 13.48 -4.81 -1.05
N ARG A 243 14.63 -5.23 -0.47
CA ARG A 243 15.19 -6.55 -0.77
C ARG A 243 14.32 -7.65 -0.16
N PRO A 244 13.76 -8.57 -0.97
CA PRO A 244 13.00 -9.70 -0.45
C PRO A 244 13.83 -10.57 0.49
N VAL A 245 13.23 -11.06 1.57
CA VAL A 245 13.88 -12.00 2.51
C VAL A 245 14.03 -13.37 1.85
N HIS A 246 12.99 -13.78 1.12
CA HIS A 246 12.98 -15.04 0.38
C HIS A 246 13.17 -14.76 -1.11
N THR A 247 14.42 -14.70 -1.56
CA THR A 247 14.71 -14.77 -2.99
C THR A 247 14.65 -16.24 -3.41
N GLY A 248 13.67 -16.63 -4.22
CA GLY A 248 13.60 -17.99 -4.82
C GLY A 248 14.71 -18.30 -5.82
N ARG A 249 15.79 -17.54 -5.81
CA ARG A 249 17.05 -17.82 -6.46
C ARG A 249 18.06 -18.25 -5.40
N THR A 250 18.32 -19.54 -5.30
CA THR A 250 19.62 -20.01 -4.82
C THR A 250 20.67 -19.37 -5.71
N SER A 251 21.26 -18.28 -5.24
CA SER A 251 22.45 -17.71 -5.87
C SER A 251 23.55 -18.72 -5.67
N ASN A 252 23.82 -19.52 -6.70
CA ASN A 252 25.09 -20.21 -6.82
C ASN A 252 26.15 -19.10 -6.83
N PRO A 253 27.11 -19.05 -5.88
CA PRO A 253 28.18 -18.09 -5.94
C PRO A 253 29.04 -18.46 -7.15
N SER A 254 29.08 -17.59 -8.15
CA SER A 254 30.04 -17.69 -9.23
C SER A 254 31.43 -17.75 -8.62
N PRO A 255 32.33 -18.66 -9.08
CA PRO A 255 33.70 -18.71 -8.62
C PRO A 255 34.35 -17.36 -8.91
N LYS A 256 34.99 -16.78 -7.90
CA LYS A 256 35.82 -15.59 -8.07
C LYS A 256 36.97 -16.01 -9.00
N GLU A 257 36.93 -15.55 -10.25
CA GLU A 257 38.11 -15.57 -11.11
C GLU A 257 39.17 -14.70 -10.47
N GLY A 258 40.34 -15.33 -10.24
CA GLY A 258 41.48 -14.72 -9.62
C GLY A 258 41.98 -13.53 -10.44
N MET A 259 42.08 -12.39 -9.80
CA MET A 259 42.78 -11.23 -10.31
C MET A 259 44.30 -11.57 -10.27
N HIS A 260 44.82 -11.95 -11.42
CA HIS A 260 46.29 -11.94 -11.65
C HIS A 260 46.72 -10.47 -11.70
N HIS A 261 47.50 -10.06 -10.72
CA HIS A 261 48.40 -8.92 -10.85
C HIS A 261 49.43 -9.25 -11.95
N ALA A 262 49.47 -8.45 -12.98
CA ALA A 262 50.60 -8.33 -13.86
C ALA A 262 51.15 -6.91 -13.70
N ASP A 263 52.32 -6.85 -13.06
CA ASP A 263 53.20 -5.69 -13.11
C ASP A 263 53.63 -5.47 -14.57
N ALA A 264 53.55 -4.22 -15.03
CA ALA A 264 54.40 -3.75 -16.14
C ALA A 264 54.57 -2.23 -15.99
N GLU A 265 55.81 -1.89 -15.71
CA GLU A 265 56.46 -0.60 -15.87
C GLU A 265 56.28 -0.05 -17.30
N LEU A 266 55.99 1.23 -17.40
CA LEU A 266 56.66 2.32 -18.14
C LEU A 266 55.73 3.52 -18.27
#